data_807f76edab670ad8c184dcfcdfc7e4cc
#
_entry.id   807f76edab670ad8c184dcfcdfc7e4cc
#
_cell.length_a   1.000
_cell.length_b   1.000
_cell.length_c   1.000
_cell.angle_alpha   90.00
_cell.angle_beta   90.00
_cell.angle_gamma   90.00
#
_symmetry.space_group_name_H-M   'P 1'
#
loop_
_entity.id
_entity.type
_entity.pdbx_description
1 polymer ?
#
loop_
_entity_poly.entity_id
_entity_poly.type
_entity_poly.pdbx_seq_one_letter_code
_entity_poly.pdbx_strand_id
1 'polypeptide(L)'
;MKKAILVFIISFILALGLFLGIQYYLNIHSEKGALQVTSSPESKVYINGSYIGQTPLCKCQSNDMVAPGDYTIRLIPLGSSLQEFDEKITISQGVLTVVDRKFGTNGQSEGSIIALTPLEDKTSSQLVVVSFPQGAKVTLDDQSIGTTPLSYNNPTESDHDLLIDKDGYNEKEIRIRTPQGYRLTVAAYLSTSSSGLTIPTPTASHSASHNTPISGTPTPTPANTVLILNTSTGYLHVRAGPSLSASQVGQVSPGKKYSLISEQSGWDEITLDNGITGWISAQYAQK
;
A
#
# COMPACT_ATOMS: atom_id res chain seq x y z
N MET A 1 -25.08 -33.10 -58.43
CA MET A 1 -24.02 -32.15 -57.97
C MET A 1 -24.61 -30.88 -57.32
N LYS A 2 -25.52 -30.12 -57.98
CA LYS A 2 -26.05 -28.86 -57.41
C LYS A 2 -26.74 -29.01 -56.02
N LYS A 3 -27.51 -30.09 -55.76
CA LYS A 3 -28.16 -30.35 -54.45
C LYS A 3 -27.11 -30.67 -53.35
N ALA A 4 -26.05 -31.37 -53.64
CA ALA A 4 -24.96 -31.69 -52.68
C ALA A 4 -24.19 -30.41 -52.28
N ILE A 5 -23.92 -29.53 -53.23
CA ILE A 5 -23.27 -28.22 -52.98
C ILE A 5 -24.13 -27.33 -52.11
N LEU A 6 -25.46 -27.30 -52.37
CA LEU A 6 -26.40 -26.54 -51.56
C LEU A 6 -26.44 -27.00 -50.12
N VAL A 7 -26.48 -28.35 -49.90
CA VAL A 7 -26.44 -28.94 -48.53
C VAL A 7 -25.13 -28.59 -47.82
N PHE A 8 -24.01 -28.62 -48.53
CA PHE A 8 -22.71 -28.27 -47.97
C PHE A 8 -22.63 -26.79 -47.53
N ILE A 9 -23.14 -25.90 -48.36
CA ILE A 9 -23.19 -24.45 -48.03
C ILE A 9 -24.10 -24.19 -46.82
N ILE A 10 -25.28 -24.81 -46.74
CA ILE A 10 -26.15 -24.65 -45.57
C ILE A 10 -25.54 -25.20 -44.30
N SER A 11 -24.88 -26.37 -44.36
CA SER A 11 -24.14 -26.94 -43.22
C SER A 11 -23.01 -26.04 -42.77
N PHE A 12 -22.26 -25.47 -43.70
CA PHE A 12 -21.16 -24.54 -43.37
C PHE A 12 -21.66 -23.25 -42.70
N ILE A 13 -22.76 -22.67 -43.21
CA ILE A 13 -23.36 -21.46 -42.62
C ILE A 13 -23.87 -21.75 -41.19
N LEU A 14 -24.50 -22.93 -40.96
CA LEU A 14 -24.96 -23.36 -39.65
C LEU A 14 -23.76 -23.55 -38.68
N ALA A 15 -22.70 -24.22 -39.13
CA ALA A 15 -21.48 -24.41 -38.33
C ALA A 15 -20.80 -23.08 -37.98
N LEU A 16 -20.71 -22.15 -38.94
CA LEU A 16 -20.17 -20.82 -38.72
C LEU A 16 -21.02 -20.00 -37.74
N GLY A 17 -22.35 -20.07 -37.90
CA GLY A 17 -23.29 -19.40 -36.98
C GLY A 17 -23.20 -19.95 -35.57
N LEU A 18 -23.07 -21.26 -35.39
CA LEU A 18 -22.86 -21.90 -34.11
C LEU A 18 -21.51 -21.48 -33.48
N PHE A 19 -20.45 -21.49 -34.27
CA PHE A 19 -19.13 -21.07 -33.83
C PHE A 19 -19.10 -19.62 -33.36
N LEU A 20 -19.68 -18.71 -34.14
CA LEU A 20 -19.79 -17.30 -33.75
C LEU A 20 -20.69 -17.10 -32.52
N GLY A 21 -21.77 -17.87 -32.40
CA GLY A 21 -22.63 -17.84 -31.24
C GLY A 21 -21.92 -18.33 -29.96
N ILE A 22 -21.12 -19.39 -30.05
CA ILE A 22 -20.30 -19.86 -28.93
C ILE A 22 -19.24 -18.82 -28.58
N GLN A 23 -18.52 -18.24 -29.53
CA GLN A 23 -17.53 -17.20 -29.27
C GLN A 23 -18.17 -15.97 -28.61
N TYR A 24 -19.33 -15.57 -29.08
CA TYR A 24 -20.08 -14.45 -28.48
C TYR A 24 -20.51 -14.77 -27.05
N TYR A 25 -21.04 -15.97 -26.78
CA TYR A 25 -21.44 -16.43 -25.45
C TYR A 25 -20.25 -16.49 -24.48
N LEU A 26 -19.11 -17.04 -24.88
CA LEU A 26 -17.90 -17.11 -24.07
C LEU A 26 -17.33 -15.73 -23.78
N ASN A 27 -17.38 -14.81 -24.73
CA ASN A 27 -16.87 -13.45 -24.55
C ASN A 27 -17.74 -12.60 -23.60
N ILE A 28 -19.07 -12.80 -23.61
CA ILE A 28 -20.00 -12.12 -22.69
C ILE A 28 -19.85 -12.64 -21.26
N HIS A 29 -19.53 -13.93 -21.09
CA HIS A 29 -19.39 -14.57 -19.77
C HIS A 29 -17.95 -14.62 -19.28
N SER A 30 -16.99 -14.00 -19.98
CA SER A 30 -15.66 -13.83 -19.41
C SER A 30 -15.74 -12.83 -18.26
N GLU A 31 -15.77 -13.36 -17.03
CA GLU A 31 -15.67 -12.55 -15.83
C GLU A 31 -14.38 -11.73 -15.91
N LYS A 32 -14.48 -10.44 -15.65
CA LYS A 32 -13.37 -9.51 -15.68
C LYS A 32 -12.72 -9.38 -14.31
N GLY A 33 -11.53 -8.82 -14.25
CA GLY A 33 -10.86 -8.45 -13.02
C GLY A 33 -10.94 -6.95 -12.75
N ALA A 34 -10.92 -6.58 -11.49
CA ALA A 34 -10.88 -5.19 -11.07
C ALA A 34 -9.44 -4.68 -10.96
N LEU A 35 -9.24 -3.40 -11.27
CA LEU A 35 -7.95 -2.72 -11.12
C LEU A 35 -8.15 -1.41 -10.36
N GLN A 36 -7.43 -1.25 -9.26
CA GLN A 36 -7.33 0.01 -8.52
C GLN A 36 -5.91 0.53 -8.59
N VAL A 37 -5.77 1.82 -8.91
CA VAL A 37 -4.47 2.48 -9.01
C VAL A 37 -4.52 3.79 -8.22
N THR A 38 -3.59 3.92 -7.27
CA THR A 38 -3.39 5.14 -6.50
C THR A 38 -1.97 5.65 -6.67
N SER A 39 -1.78 6.95 -6.66
CA SER A 39 -0.45 7.55 -6.66
C SER A 39 -0.42 8.94 -6.04
N SER A 40 0.74 9.32 -5.56
CA SER A 40 1.06 10.67 -5.11
C SER A 40 2.42 11.10 -5.68
N PRO A 41 2.49 12.20 -6.45
CA PRO A 41 1.37 12.99 -6.97
C PRO A 41 0.46 12.20 -7.92
N GLU A 42 -0.68 12.79 -8.29
CA GLU A 42 -1.56 12.21 -9.31
C GLU A 42 -0.80 11.88 -10.59
N SER A 43 -1.18 10.78 -11.23
CA SER A 43 -0.49 10.27 -12.41
C SER A 43 -1.45 9.88 -13.51
N LYS A 44 -1.03 10.01 -14.75
CA LYS A 44 -1.70 9.36 -15.88
C LYS A 44 -1.40 7.87 -15.85
N VAL A 45 -2.42 7.06 -16.06
CA VAL A 45 -2.36 5.59 -16.04
C VAL A 45 -2.51 5.05 -17.45
N TYR A 46 -1.58 4.19 -17.84
CA TYR A 46 -1.60 3.47 -19.10
C TYR A 46 -1.51 1.96 -18.84
N ILE A 47 -2.21 1.18 -19.67
CA ILE A 47 -2.06 -0.28 -19.76
C ILE A 47 -1.67 -0.64 -21.19
N ASN A 48 -0.57 -1.38 -21.36
CA ASN A 48 -0.02 -1.75 -22.68
C ASN A 48 0.08 -0.54 -23.63
N GLY A 49 0.48 0.62 -23.10
CA GLY A 49 0.60 1.88 -23.84
C GLY A 49 -0.71 2.64 -24.08
N SER A 50 -1.88 2.06 -23.75
CA SER A 50 -3.18 2.72 -23.90
C SER A 50 -3.54 3.49 -22.63
N TYR A 51 -3.87 4.78 -22.78
CA TYR A 51 -4.34 5.61 -21.67
C TYR A 51 -5.71 5.13 -21.15
N ILE A 52 -5.83 4.92 -19.83
CA ILE A 52 -7.05 4.41 -19.21
C ILE A 52 -7.63 5.35 -18.13
N GLY A 53 -6.91 6.42 -17.75
CA GLY A 53 -7.39 7.40 -16.77
C GLY A 53 -6.26 8.04 -15.96
N GLN A 54 -6.64 8.72 -14.89
CA GLN A 54 -5.74 9.34 -13.90
C GLN A 54 -6.00 8.78 -12.52
N THR A 55 -4.97 8.74 -11.67
CA THR A 55 -5.12 8.35 -10.26
C THR A 55 -5.80 9.46 -9.44
N PRO A 56 -6.59 9.11 -8.42
CA PRO A 56 -6.98 7.74 -8.06
C PRO A 56 -7.94 7.14 -9.10
N LEU A 57 -7.62 5.95 -9.59
CA LEU A 57 -8.37 5.25 -10.62
C LEU A 57 -8.92 3.93 -10.08
N CYS A 58 -10.21 3.65 -10.28
CA CYS A 58 -10.79 2.33 -10.09
C CYS A 58 -11.54 1.88 -11.35
N LYS A 59 -11.09 0.78 -11.94
CA LYS A 59 -11.79 -0.01 -12.94
C LYS A 59 -12.47 -1.18 -12.23
N CYS A 60 -13.49 -0.88 -11.42
CA CYS A 60 -14.07 -1.79 -10.44
C CYS A 60 -15.56 -2.08 -10.70
N GLN A 61 -16.19 -1.34 -11.61
CA GLN A 61 -17.57 -1.60 -11.99
C GLN A 61 -17.62 -2.59 -13.15
N SER A 62 -18.63 -3.43 -13.21
CA SER A 62 -18.75 -4.53 -14.19
C SER A 62 -18.63 -4.07 -15.67
N ASN A 63 -19.00 -2.83 -15.98
CA ASN A 63 -18.89 -2.25 -17.32
C ASN A 63 -17.48 -1.78 -17.68
N ASP A 64 -16.64 -1.44 -16.70
CA ASP A 64 -15.31 -0.86 -16.92
C ASP A 64 -14.14 -1.72 -16.41
N MET A 65 -14.42 -2.88 -15.82
CA MET A 65 -13.40 -3.86 -15.43
C MET A 65 -12.55 -4.30 -16.62
N VAL A 66 -11.34 -4.74 -16.32
CA VAL A 66 -10.32 -5.16 -17.30
C VAL A 66 -10.42 -6.68 -17.54
N ALA A 67 -10.17 -7.12 -18.77
CA ALA A 67 -10.07 -8.54 -19.08
C ALA A 67 -8.92 -9.19 -18.29
N PRO A 68 -9.05 -10.47 -17.85
CA PRO A 68 -7.94 -11.18 -17.22
C PRO A 68 -6.74 -11.31 -18.17
N GLY A 69 -5.54 -11.20 -17.61
CA GLY A 69 -4.30 -11.32 -18.38
C GLY A 69 -3.13 -10.59 -17.74
N ASP A 70 -1.99 -10.66 -18.42
CA ASP A 70 -0.77 -9.94 -18.03
C ASP A 70 -0.67 -8.63 -18.82
N TYR A 71 -0.38 -7.56 -18.10
CA TYR A 71 -0.33 -6.21 -18.63
C TYR A 71 0.94 -5.50 -18.15
N THR A 72 1.39 -4.54 -18.95
CA THR A 72 2.36 -3.55 -18.50
C THR A 72 1.60 -2.30 -18.10
N ILE A 73 1.65 -1.95 -16.80
CA ILE A 73 1.12 -0.69 -16.29
C ILE A 73 2.21 0.36 -16.30
N ARG A 74 1.87 1.56 -16.78
CA ARG A 74 2.74 2.74 -16.72
C ARG A 74 2.04 3.87 -16.01
N LEU A 75 2.74 4.48 -15.05
CA LEU A 75 2.30 5.67 -14.32
C LEU A 75 3.21 6.84 -14.66
N ILE A 76 2.63 7.94 -15.14
CA ILE A 76 3.35 9.18 -15.46
C ILE A 76 2.85 10.26 -14.49
N PRO A 77 3.68 10.69 -13.50
CA PRO A 77 3.28 11.69 -12.53
C PRO A 77 3.04 13.05 -13.19
N LEU A 78 1.96 13.73 -12.75
CA LEU A 78 1.56 15.03 -13.28
C LEU A 78 2.37 16.18 -12.66
N GLY A 79 2.67 17.17 -13.46
CA GLY A 79 3.26 18.43 -13.00
C GLY A 79 4.65 18.33 -12.40
N SER A 80 5.36 17.21 -12.60
CA SER A 80 6.67 16.96 -12.01
C SER A 80 7.64 16.34 -13.02
N SER A 81 8.96 16.48 -12.77
CA SER A 81 10.02 15.82 -13.50
C SER A 81 10.42 14.47 -12.86
N LEU A 82 9.50 13.86 -12.08
CA LEU A 82 9.74 12.57 -11.44
C LEU A 82 9.75 11.45 -12.49
N GLN A 83 10.52 10.41 -12.19
CA GLN A 83 10.66 9.28 -13.10
C GLN A 83 9.36 8.50 -13.20
N GLU A 84 8.96 8.13 -14.42
CA GLU A 84 7.84 7.23 -14.68
C GLU A 84 8.02 5.87 -13.96
N PHE A 85 6.91 5.21 -13.73
CA PHE A 85 6.89 3.86 -13.17
C PHE A 85 6.27 2.91 -14.19
N ASP A 86 7.03 1.90 -14.59
CA ASP A 86 6.62 0.84 -15.52
C ASP A 86 6.78 -0.52 -14.85
N GLU A 87 5.70 -1.30 -14.77
CA GLU A 87 5.76 -2.64 -14.19
C GLU A 87 4.76 -3.61 -14.84
N LYS A 88 5.06 -4.90 -14.73
CA LYS A 88 4.15 -5.96 -15.13
C LYS A 88 3.16 -6.26 -14.02
N ILE A 89 1.89 -6.34 -14.36
CA ILE A 89 0.82 -6.72 -13.46
C ILE A 89 0.00 -7.85 -14.06
N THR A 90 -0.50 -8.73 -13.21
CA THR A 90 -1.47 -9.76 -13.60
C THR A 90 -2.84 -9.37 -13.06
N ILE A 91 -3.83 -9.33 -13.93
CA ILE A 91 -5.23 -9.14 -13.58
C ILE A 91 -5.91 -10.49 -13.71
N SER A 92 -6.46 -10.99 -12.61
CA SER A 92 -7.18 -12.26 -12.56
C SER A 92 -8.69 -12.03 -12.49
N GLN A 93 -9.43 -13.01 -12.96
CA GLN A 93 -10.89 -13.00 -12.99
C GLN A 93 -11.49 -12.90 -11.59
N GLY A 94 -12.48 -12.01 -11.43
CA GLY A 94 -13.28 -11.89 -10.20
C GLY A 94 -12.55 -11.32 -8.99
N VAL A 95 -11.32 -10.86 -9.13
CA VAL A 95 -10.52 -10.31 -8.04
C VAL A 95 -9.98 -8.91 -8.37
N LEU A 96 -9.52 -8.23 -7.33
CA LEU A 96 -8.95 -6.88 -7.42
C LEU A 96 -7.42 -6.96 -7.46
N THR A 97 -6.81 -6.32 -8.45
CA THR A 97 -5.39 -5.97 -8.46
C THR A 97 -5.24 -4.51 -8.02
N VAL A 98 -4.35 -4.27 -7.05
CA VAL A 98 -4.09 -2.94 -6.48
C VAL A 98 -2.67 -2.52 -6.82
N VAL A 99 -2.53 -1.30 -7.31
CA VAL A 99 -1.25 -0.63 -7.55
C VAL A 99 -1.23 0.67 -6.78
N ASP A 100 -0.28 0.80 -5.87
CA ASP A 100 -0.04 2.03 -5.12
C ASP A 100 1.36 2.55 -5.39
N ARG A 101 1.51 3.86 -5.64
CA ARG A 101 2.81 4.48 -5.90
C ARG A 101 2.92 5.88 -5.32
N LYS A 102 3.93 6.08 -4.48
CA LYS A 102 4.36 7.41 -4.06
C LYS A 102 5.66 7.72 -4.79
N PHE A 103 5.64 8.76 -5.60
CA PHE A 103 6.81 9.22 -6.35
C PHE A 103 7.65 10.16 -5.49
N GLY A 104 8.96 10.00 -5.57
CA GLY A 104 9.94 10.85 -4.91
C GLY A 104 11.21 10.94 -5.73
N THR A 105 12.08 11.89 -5.39
CA THR A 105 13.42 12.04 -5.99
C THR A 105 14.44 11.20 -5.24
N ASN A 106 15.58 10.90 -5.86
CA ASN A 106 16.75 10.31 -5.19
C ASN A 106 16.45 9.00 -4.42
N GLY A 107 15.67 8.09 -5.00
CA GLY A 107 15.36 6.81 -4.37
C GLY A 107 14.24 6.86 -3.31
N GLN A 108 13.59 7.99 -3.14
CA GLN A 108 12.47 8.16 -2.19
C GLN A 108 11.12 7.71 -2.76
N SER A 109 11.09 7.14 -3.96
CA SER A 109 9.86 6.54 -4.49
C SER A 109 9.57 5.22 -3.79
N GLU A 110 8.32 5.03 -3.40
CA GLU A 110 7.83 3.80 -2.76
C GLU A 110 6.49 3.38 -3.32
N GLY A 111 6.09 2.14 -3.07
CA GLY A 111 4.80 1.67 -3.55
C GLY A 111 4.59 0.18 -3.31
N SER A 112 3.48 -0.33 -3.80
CA SER A 112 3.20 -1.77 -3.80
C SER A 112 2.29 -2.16 -4.96
N ILE A 113 2.45 -3.40 -5.41
CA ILE A 113 1.50 -4.08 -6.30
C ILE A 113 1.00 -5.31 -5.56
N ILE A 114 -0.32 -5.44 -5.46
CA ILE A 114 -0.97 -6.57 -4.79
C ILE A 114 -1.90 -7.21 -5.80
N ALA A 115 -1.69 -8.50 -6.06
CA ALA A 115 -2.49 -9.26 -7.00
C ALA A 115 -2.84 -10.64 -6.44
N LEU A 116 -4.05 -11.10 -6.73
CA LEU A 116 -4.53 -12.45 -6.44
C LEU A 116 -4.55 -13.27 -7.72
N THR A 117 -3.96 -14.46 -7.67
CA THR A 117 -4.00 -15.44 -8.77
C THR A 117 -4.63 -16.73 -8.26
N PRO A 118 -5.65 -17.28 -8.93
CA PRO A 118 -6.28 -18.52 -8.48
C PRO A 118 -5.29 -19.69 -8.52
N LEU A 119 -5.32 -20.51 -7.47
CA LEU A 119 -4.59 -21.78 -7.40
C LEU A 119 -5.46 -22.90 -7.96
N GLU A 120 -4.82 -24.00 -8.40
CA GLU A 120 -5.51 -25.24 -8.79
C GLU A 120 -6.20 -25.86 -7.57
N ASP A 121 -5.46 -25.98 -6.45
CA ASP A 121 -6.02 -26.41 -5.17
C ASP A 121 -6.76 -25.27 -4.48
N LYS A 122 -8.08 -25.41 -4.40
CA LYS A 122 -8.99 -24.41 -3.81
C LYS A 122 -8.97 -24.41 -2.28
N THR A 123 -8.29 -25.36 -1.66
CA THR A 123 -8.19 -25.47 -0.19
C THR A 123 -6.88 -24.93 0.35
N SER A 124 -5.91 -24.66 -0.52
CA SER A 124 -4.63 -24.04 -0.13
C SER A 124 -4.64 -22.53 -0.31
N SER A 125 -3.74 -21.86 0.37
CA SER A 125 -3.42 -20.45 0.18
C SER A 125 -1.90 -20.25 0.09
N GLN A 126 -1.45 -19.24 -0.62
CA GLN A 126 -0.04 -18.93 -0.77
C GLN A 126 0.19 -17.42 -0.72
N LEU A 127 1.19 -17.00 0.04
CA LEU A 127 1.68 -15.63 0.06
C LEU A 127 3.05 -15.59 -0.62
N VAL A 128 3.19 -14.79 -1.67
CA VAL A 128 4.46 -14.50 -2.33
C VAL A 128 4.81 -13.05 -2.09
N VAL A 129 6.00 -12.79 -1.53
CA VAL A 129 6.47 -11.43 -1.27
C VAL A 129 7.77 -11.20 -2.01
N VAL A 130 7.80 -10.16 -2.82
CA VAL A 130 9.01 -9.65 -3.47
C VAL A 130 9.22 -8.20 -3.06
N SER A 131 10.48 -7.75 -3.00
CA SER A 131 10.78 -6.36 -2.70
C SER A 131 11.85 -5.79 -3.64
N PHE A 132 11.81 -4.51 -3.82
CA PHE A 132 12.81 -3.74 -4.54
C PHE A 132 13.35 -2.63 -3.61
N PRO A 133 14.62 -2.81 -3.15
CA PRO A 133 15.56 -3.89 -3.46
C PRO A 133 15.20 -5.21 -2.75
N GLN A 134 15.73 -6.32 -3.28
CA GLN A 134 15.58 -7.65 -2.69
C GLN A 134 16.35 -7.81 -1.37
N GLY A 135 16.06 -8.91 -0.64
CA GLY A 135 16.71 -9.23 0.63
C GLY A 135 16.16 -8.43 1.80
N ALA A 136 14.92 -7.97 1.71
CA ALA A 136 14.21 -7.38 2.84
C ALA A 136 13.67 -8.47 3.77
N LYS A 137 13.74 -8.25 5.08
CA LYS A 137 13.11 -9.08 6.10
C LYS A 137 11.60 -8.96 5.98
N VAL A 138 10.91 -10.09 6.08
CA VAL A 138 9.45 -10.15 6.04
C VAL A 138 8.92 -10.65 7.37
N THR A 139 8.00 -9.88 7.94
CA THR A 139 7.29 -10.20 9.18
C THR A 139 5.79 -10.20 8.90
N LEU A 140 5.11 -11.24 9.35
CA LEU A 140 3.65 -11.40 9.24
C LEU A 140 3.09 -11.52 10.65
N ASP A 141 2.20 -10.61 11.05
CA ASP A 141 1.62 -10.54 12.41
C ASP A 141 2.70 -10.65 13.50
N ASP A 142 3.72 -9.79 13.42
CA ASP A 142 4.87 -9.74 14.32
C ASP A 142 5.80 -10.98 14.29
N GLN A 143 5.47 -12.00 13.47
CA GLN A 143 6.31 -13.19 13.30
C GLN A 143 7.20 -13.07 12.05
N SER A 144 8.51 -13.18 12.22
CA SER A 144 9.44 -13.20 11.08
C SER A 144 9.27 -14.50 10.30
N ILE A 145 8.91 -14.38 8.99
CA ILE A 145 8.65 -15.53 8.09
C ILE A 145 9.74 -15.73 7.04
N GLY A 146 10.71 -14.82 6.92
CA GLY A 146 11.85 -14.96 6.01
C GLY A 146 12.32 -13.65 5.41
N THR A 147 12.95 -13.76 4.24
CA THR A 147 13.46 -12.60 3.47
C THR A 147 13.03 -12.68 2.01
N THR A 148 12.84 -11.53 1.38
CA THR A 148 12.43 -11.46 -0.02
C THR A 148 13.54 -11.86 -1.00
N PRO A 149 13.23 -12.56 -2.12
CA PRO A 149 11.90 -13.07 -2.49
C PRO A 149 11.47 -14.25 -1.63
N LEU A 150 10.23 -14.25 -1.16
CA LEU A 150 9.69 -15.25 -0.23
C LEU A 150 8.43 -15.89 -0.80
N SER A 151 8.27 -17.18 -0.59
CA SER A 151 7.01 -17.91 -0.76
C SER A 151 6.64 -18.58 0.56
N TYR A 152 5.49 -18.19 1.12
CA TYR A 152 4.97 -18.70 2.38
C TYR A 152 3.65 -19.44 2.09
N ASN A 153 3.58 -20.72 2.45
CA ASN A 153 2.45 -21.57 2.14
C ASN A 153 1.47 -21.66 3.32
N ASN A 154 0.19 -21.70 2.98
CA ASN A 154 -0.91 -21.86 3.92
C ASN A 154 -0.92 -20.85 5.09
N PRO A 155 -0.78 -19.53 4.80
CA PRO A 155 -1.14 -18.54 5.81
C PRO A 155 -2.62 -18.76 6.21
N THR A 156 -2.98 -18.34 7.42
CA THR A 156 -4.37 -18.41 7.88
C THR A 156 -5.28 -17.56 6.97
N GLU A 157 -6.54 -17.99 6.79
CA GLU A 157 -7.51 -17.21 6.03
C GLU A 157 -8.04 -16.06 6.89
N SER A 158 -7.27 -14.97 6.94
CA SER A 158 -7.59 -13.79 7.74
C SER A 158 -6.95 -12.53 7.14
N ASP A 159 -7.22 -11.41 7.77
CA ASP A 159 -6.45 -10.19 7.57
C ASP A 159 -5.14 -10.32 8.35
N HIS A 160 -4.05 -9.89 7.74
CA HIS A 160 -2.71 -9.92 8.28
C HIS A 160 -2.02 -8.58 8.11
N ASP A 161 -1.12 -8.25 9.03
CA ASP A 161 -0.21 -7.13 8.93
C ASP A 161 1.14 -7.64 8.42
N LEU A 162 1.48 -7.25 7.19
CA LEU A 162 2.72 -7.62 6.51
C LEU A 162 3.72 -6.46 6.62
N LEU A 163 4.81 -6.67 7.34
CA LEU A 163 5.91 -5.72 7.47
C LEU A 163 7.11 -6.16 6.63
N ILE A 164 7.63 -5.25 5.82
CA ILE A 164 8.80 -5.46 4.97
C ILE A 164 9.86 -4.43 5.35
N ASP A 165 10.95 -4.90 5.91
CA ASP A 165 12.03 -4.09 6.46
C ASP A 165 13.37 -4.42 5.82
N LYS A 166 14.16 -3.39 5.50
CA LYS A 166 15.50 -3.53 4.94
C LYS A 166 16.39 -2.39 5.40
N ASP A 167 17.60 -2.74 5.84
CA ASP A 167 18.62 -1.75 6.25
C ASP A 167 18.85 -0.69 5.17
N GLY A 168 18.79 0.58 5.57
CA GLY A 168 18.95 1.73 4.68
C GLY A 168 17.69 2.13 3.90
N TYR A 169 16.57 1.48 4.16
CA TYR A 169 15.28 1.77 3.55
C TYR A 169 14.22 2.04 4.61
N ASN A 170 13.18 2.74 4.25
CA ASN A 170 12.00 2.88 5.11
C ASN A 170 11.23 1.56 5.13
N GLU A 171 10.83 1.14 6.30
CA GLU A 171 9.95 -0.02 6.44
C GLU A 171 8.60 0.23 5.75
N LYS A 172 8.01 -0.84 5.25
CA LYS A 172 6.71 -0.79 4.60
C LYS A 172 5.76 -1.80 5.22
N GLU A 173 4.72 -1.26 5.84
CA GLU A 173 3.61 -2.03 6.38
C GLU A 173 2.46 -2.07 5.37
N ILE A 174 1.91 -3.25 5.14
CA ILE A 174 0.81 -3.49 4.21
C ILE A 174 -0.18 -4.43 4.88
N ARG A 175 -1.43 -3.99 5.02
CA ARG A 175 -2.51 -4.87 5.45
C ARG A 175 -2.97 -5.71 4.26
N ILE A 176 -2.94 -7.02 4.41
CA ILE A 176 -3.28 -8.00 3.37
C ILE A 176 -4.35 -8.96 3.87
N ARG A 177 -5.06 -9.60 2.94
CA ARG A 177 -5.95 -10.72 3.21
C ARG A 177 -5.56 -11.91 2.33
N THR A 178 -5.42 -13.08 2.93
CA THR A 178 -4.99 -14.32 2.26
C THR A 178 -6.17 -15.28 2.12
N PRO A 179 -6.96 -15.19 1.04
CA PRO A 179 -8.10 -16.06 0.83
C PRO A 179 -7.67 -17.46 0.37
N GLN A 180 -8.42 -18.49 0.75
CA GLN A 180 -8.24 -19.84 0.24
C GLN A 180 -8.46 -19.91 -1.28
N GLY A 181 -7.75 -20.82 -1.94
CA GLY A 181 -7.80 -21.01 -3.38
C GLY A 181 -7.02 -19.96 -4.18
N TYR A 182 -6.25 -19.09 -3.51
CA TYR A 182 -5.50 -18.02 -4.17
C TYR A 182 -4.05 -17.93 -3.70
N ARG A 183 -3.21 -17.50 -4.65
CA ARG A 183 -1.88 -16.97 -4.37
C ARG A 183 -2.01 -15.44 -4.30
N LEU A 184 -1.68 -14.89 -3.15
CA LEU A 184 -1.51 -13.45 -2.98
C LEU A 184 -0.06 -13.08 -3.29
N THR A 185 0.16 -12.25 -4.28
CA THR A 185 1.48 -11.72 -4.60
C THR A 185 1.56 -10.26 -4.17
N VAL A 186 2.58 -9.94 -3.37
CA VAL A 186 2.89 -8.58 -2.92
C VAL A 186 4.26 -8.21 -3.44
N ALA A 187 4.32 -7.22 -4.34
CA ALA A 187 5.56 -6.59 -4.77
C ALA A 187 5.70 -5.24 -4.06
N ALA A 188 6.70 -5.09 -3.20
CA ALA A 188 6.95 -3.90 -2.41
C ALA A 188 8.14 -3.12 -2.94
N TYR A 189 7.97 -1.84 -3.19
CA TYR A 189 9.01 -0.90 -3.60
C TYR A 189 9.36 -0.03 -2.39
N LEU A 190 10.58 -0.18 -1.88
CA LEU A 190 11.03 0.50 -0.67
C LEU A 190 11.76 1.79 -1.03
N SER A 191 11.43 2.88 -0.33
CA SER A 191 12.16 4.14 -0.44
C SER A 191 13.38 4.13 0.46
N THR A 192 14.47 4.80 0.02
CA THR A 192 15.65 4.96 0.87
C THR A 192 15.31 5.76 2.12
N SER A 193 15.76 5.29 3.28
CA SER A 193 15.67 6.06 4.51
C SER A 193 16.60 7.27 4.39
N SER A 194 16.06 8.45 4.64
CA SER A 194 16.90 9.64 4.86
C SER A 194 17.54 9.47 6.25
N SER A 195 18.57 8.65 6.35
CA SER A 195 19.43 8.64 7.54
C SER A 195 20.10 10.00 7.55
N GLY A 196 19.50 10.95 8.27
CA GLY A 196 20.17 12.18 8.63
C GLY A 196 21.51 11.76 9.21
N LEU A 197 22.59 12.35 8.70
CA LEU A 197 23.91 12.22 9.24
C LEU A 197 23.78 12.27 10.77
N THR A 198 23.88 11.12 11.43
CA THR A 198 24.10 11.08 12.86
C THR A 198 25.48 11.66 13.05
N ILE A 199 25.53 12.98 13.30
CA ILE A 199 26.74 13.60 13.86
C ILE A 199 26.98 12.81 15.16
N PRO A 200 28.11 12.12 15.29
CA PRO A 200 28.43 11.43 16.55
C PRO A 200 28.41 12.50 17.64
N THR A 201 27.45 12.44 18.53
CA THR A 201 27.43 13.25 19.73
C THR A 201 28.72 12.95 20.48
N PRO A 202 29.60 13.92 20.73
CA PRO A 202 30.81 13.67 21.51
C PRO A 202 30.37 13.16 22.87
N THR A 203 30.81 11.96 23.20
CA THR A 203 30.67 11.35 24.52
C THR A 203 31.24 12.34 25.56
N ALA A 204 30.34 13.02 26.26
CA ALA A 204 30.74 13.83 27.40
C ALA A 204 31.15 12.89 28.54
N SER A 205 32.45 12.76 28.76
CA SER A 205 33.00 12.17 29.96
C SER A 205 32.46 12.90 31.18
N HIS A 206 31.79 12.15 32.03
CA HIS A 206 31.41 12.65 33.36
C HIS A 206 32.65 12.94 34.20
N SER A 207 32.89 14.21 34.44
CA SER A 207 33.69 14.64 35.60
C SER A 207 32.74 15.32 36.56
N ALA A 208 32.53 14.69 37.67
CA ALA A 208 31.81 15.25 38.79
C ALA A 208 32.56 16.43 39.41
N SER A 209 31.91 17.54 39.66
CA SER A 209 32.30 18.48 40.71
C SER A 209 31.14 19.34 41.19
N HIS A 210 31.02 19.34 42.42
CA HIS A 210 30.16 19.94 43.45
C HIS A 210 29.75 21.43 43.31
N ASN A 211 28.52 21.66 43.88
CA ASN A 211 28.03 22.83 44.67
C ASN A 211 27.65 24.11 43.90
N THR A 212 26.54 24.71 44.08
CA THR A 212 25.62 25.09 45.16
C THR A 212 24.37 25.81 44.56
N PRO A 213 23.25 26.00 45.29
CA PRO A 213 21.94 26.25 44.76
C PRO A 213 21.65 27.74 44.48
N ILE A 214 21.00 28.06 43.35
CA ILE A 214 20.28 29.30 43.18
C ILE A 214 18.82 28.96 42.94
N SER A 215 18.03 29.35 43.92
CA SER A 215 16.57 29.38 43.92
C SER A 215 16.05 30.22 42.74
N GLY A 216 15.22 29.64 41.95
CA GLY A 216 14.42 30.29 40.92
C GLY A 216 13.40 29.28 40.44
N THR A 217 12.26 29.20 41.13
CA THR A 217 11.10 28.41 40.74
C THR A 217 10.53 29.02 39.45
N PRO A 218 10.57 28.29 38.30
CA PRO A 218 9.68 28.68 37.19
C PRO A 218 8.29 28.18 37.55
N THR A 219 7.35 29.11 37.69
CA THR A 219 5.91 28.84 37.72
C THR A 219 5.56 27.95 36.53
N PRO A 220 4.93 26.77 36.69
CA PRO A 220 4.49 25.98 35.56
C PRO A 220 3.41 26.77 34.80
N THR A 221 3.74 27.20 33.59
CA THR A 221 2.75 27.54 32.59
C THR A 221 1.85 26.32 32.41
N PRO A 222 0.51 26.43 32.38
CA PRO A 222 -0.36 25.28 32.18
C PRO A 222 0.02 24.64 30.85
N ALA A 223 0.56 23.42 30.90
CA ALA A 223 0.89 22.67 29.71
C ALA A 223 -0.43 22.37 28.99
N ASN A 224 -0.65 22.96 27.81
CA ASN A 224 -1.74 22.56 26.93
C ASN A 224 -1.55 21.07 26.63
N THR A 225 -2.44 20.24 27.14
CA THR A 225 -2.42 18.81 26.92
C THR A 225 -3.67 18.39 26.15
N VAL A 226 -3.51 17.37 25.33
CA VAL A 226 -4.61 16.76 24.58
C VAL A 226 -4.81 15.33 25.05
N LEU A 227 -6.07 14.96 25.35
CA LEU A 227 -6.48 13.60 25.68
C LEU A 227 -6.92 12.88 24.41
N ILE A 228 -6.39 11.71 24.16
CA ILE A 228 -6.79 10.87 23.02
C ILE A 228 -8.13 10.18 23.33
N LEU A 229 -9.11 10.43 22.46
CA LEU A 229 -10.45 9.84 22.55
C LEU A 229 -10.45 8.40 22.01
N ASN A 230 -11.52 7.64 22.33
CA ASN A 230 -11.71 6.31 21.80
C ASN A 230 -11.80 6.30 20.28
N THR A 231 -11.05 5.40 19.65
CA THR A 231 -11.08 5.11 18.23
C THR A 231 -11.60 3.69 18.01
N SER A 232 -12.23 3.42 16.87
CA SER A 232 -12.71 2.09 16.51
C SER A 232 -11.60 1.05 16.37
N THR A 233 -10.37 1.50 16.12
CA THR A 233 -9.17 0.67 15.93
C THR A 233 -8.39 0.44 17.23
N GLY A 234 -8.75 1.13 18.34
CA GLY A 234 -8.02 1.05 19.62
C GLY A 234 -6.72 1.86 19.67
N TYR A 235 -6.35 2.56 18.62
CA TYR A 235 -5.19 3.47 18.54
C TYR A 235 -5.45 4.61 17.53
N LEU A 236 -4.63 5.66 17.63
CA LEU A 236 -4.64 6.78 16.69
C LEU A 236 -3.24 6.95 16.09
N HIS A 237 -3.16 7.04 14.77
CA HIS A 237 -1.89 7.28 14.08
C HIS A 237 -1.38 8.70 14.33
N VAL A 238 -0.08 8.80 14.60
CA VAL A 238 0.66 10.06 14.64
C VAL A 238 1.44 10.20 13.34
N ARG A 239 1.27 11.33 12.67
CA ARG A 239 1.82 11.57 11.33
C ARG A 239 2.88 12.67 11.34
N ALA A 240 3.78 12.65 10.38
CA ALA A 240 4.85 13.66 10.22
C ALA A 240 4.32 15.04 9.83
N GLY A 241 3.07 15.16 9.43
CA GLY A 241 2.44 16.42 9.02
C GLY A 241 0.91 16.38 9.16
N PRO A 242 0.23 17.55 9.09
CA PRO A 242 -1.21 17.71 9.28
C PRO A 242 -2.00 17.25 8.04
N SER A 243 -1.86 15.97 7.67
CA SER A 243 -2.53 15.37 6.50
C SER A 243 -2.67 13.88 6.66
N LEU A 244 -3.75 13.29 6.12
CA LEU A 244 -3.94 11.84 6.03
C LEU A 244 -2.90 11.16 5.13
N SER A 245 -2.29 11.90 4.20
CA SER A 245 -1.23 11.40 3.32
C SER A 245 0.17 11.54 3.90
N ALA A 246 0.33 12.21 5.06
CA ALA A 246 1.63 12.32 5.71
C ALA A 246 2.06 10.98 6.30
N SER A 247 3.36 10.72 6.27
CA SER A 247 3.95 9.49 6.82
C SER A 247 3.59 9.32 8.29
N GLN A 248 3.35 8.09 8.71
CA GLN A 248 3.17 7.76 10.12
C GLN A 248 4.51 7.82 10.84
N VAL A 249 4.56 8.50 11.99
CA VAL A 249 5.75 8.61 12.85
C VAL A 249 5.54 7.93 14.21
N GLY A 250 4.32 7.46 14.49
CA GLY A 250 3.99 6.78 15.73
C GLY A 250 2.53 6.46 15.85
N GLN A 251 2.17 5.89 17.01
CA GLN A 251 0.79 5.58 17.41
C GLN A 251 0.57 6.00 18.85
N VAL A 252 -0.65 6.42 19.17
CA VAL A 252 -1.08 6.77 20.53
C VAL A 252 -2.35 6.02 20.88
N SER A 253 -2.45 5.59 22.13
CA SER A 253 -3.61 4.84 22.64
C SER A 253 -4.67 5.78 23.23
N PRO A 254 -5.95 5.47 23.10
CA PRO A 254 -7.03 6.16 23.77
C PRO A 254 -6.83 6.22 25.30
N GLY A 255 -7.27 7.33 25.90
CA GLY A 255 -7.15 7.57 27.34
C GLY A 255 -5.80 8.15 27.80
N LYS A 256 -4.80 8.21 26.93
CA LYS A 256 -3.51 8.88 27.22
C LYS A 256 -3.57 10.37 26.93
N LYS A 257 -2.76 11.14 27.68
CA LYS A 257 -2.59 12.59 27.49
C LYS A 257 -1.20 12.88 26.95
N TYR A 258 -1.10 13.81 26.00
CA TYR A 258 0.14 14.24 25.37
C TYR A 258 0.23 15.77 25.38
N SER A 259 1.45 16.31 25.38
CA SER A 259 1.67 17.76 25.27
C SER A 259 1.30 18.23 23.88
N LEU A 260 0.43 19.24 23.81
CA LEU A 260 0.03 19.92 22.57
C LEU A 260 1.06 20.99 22.25
N ILE A 261 1.61 20.95 21.03
CA ILE A 261 2.61 21.92 20.54
C ILE A 261 1.94 22.97 19.67
N SER A 262 1.16 22.54 18.69
CA SER A 262 0.50 23.42 17.72
C SER A 262 -0.78 22.81 17.16
N GLU A 263 -1.59 23.63 16.51
CA GLU A 263 -2.86 23.26 15.89
C GLU A 263 -2.91 23.78 14.47
N GLN A 264 -3.34 22.97 13.53
CA GLN A 264 -3.47 23.37 12.13
C GLN A 264 -4.59 22.59 11.43
N SER A 265 -5.61 23.30 10.94
CA SER A 265 -6.61 22.75 9.99
C SER A 265 -7.22 21.41 10.39
N GLY A 266 -7.61 21.23 11.66
CA GLY A 266 -8.20 19.98 12.17
C GLY A 266 -7.19 18.92 12.57
N TRP A 267 -5.93 19.29 12.74
CA TRP A 267 -4.83 18.49 13.24
C TRP A 267 -4.20 19.14 14.47
N ASP A 268 -3.79 18.32 15.42
CA ASP A 268 -3.07 18.72 16.63
C ASP A 268 -1.67 18.12 16.62
N GLU A 269 -0.64 18.94 16.75
CA GLU A 269 0.74 18.49 16.90
C GLU A 269 1.03 18.15 18.35
N ILE A 270 1.50 16.96 18.61
CA ILE A 270 1.77 16.45 19.95
C ILE A 270 3.22 15.95 20.09
N THR A 271 3.70 15.88 21.33
CA THR A 271 4.96 15.21 21.67
C THR A 271 4.66 13.83 22.24
N LEU A 272 5.23 12.80 21.63
CA LEU A 272 5.15 11.42 22.09
C LEU A 272 6.06 11.17 23.32
N ASP A 273 5.83 10.07 24.03
CA ASP A 273 6.61 9.68 25.21
C ASP A 273 8.13 9.50 24.92
N ASN A 274 8.50 9.20 23.68
CA ASN A 274 9.87 9.08 23.20
C ASN A 274 10.48 10.40 22.72
N GLY A 275 9.79 11.53 22.88
CA GLY A 275 10.25 12.86 22.47
C GLY A 275 10.04 13.19 21.00
N ILE A 276 9.52 12.30 20.19
CA ILE A 276 9.15 12.56 18.78
C ILE A 276 7.91 13.44 18.74
N THR A 277 7.88 14.41 17.84
CA THR A 277 6.68 15.23 17.57
C THR A 277 5.97 14.72 16.32
N GLY A 278 4.64 14.87 16.31
CA GLY A 278 3.85 14.54 15.15
C GLY A 278 2.38 14.93 15.29
N TRP A 279 1.64 14.77 14.23
CA TRP A 279 0.28 15.26 14.05
C TRP A 279 -0.75 14.16 14.21
N ILE A 280 -1.77 14.44 14.99
CA ILE A 280 -2.97 13.59 15.16
C ILE A 280 -4.20 14.35 14.65
N SER A 281 -5.22 13.61 14.22
CA SER A 281 -6.49 14.21 13.83
C SER A 281 -7.23 14.75 15.06
N ALA A 282 -7.54 16.05 15.07
CA ALA A 282 -8.19 16.74 16.18
C ALA A 282 -9.60 16.19 16.49
N GLN A 283 -10.25 15.49 15.56
CA GLN A 283 -11.54 14.86 15.81
C GLN A 283 -11.49 13.73 16.85
N TYR A 284 -10.29 13.19 17.14
CA TYR A 284 -10.05 12.15 18.15
C TYR A 284 -9.25 12.69 19.34
N ALA A 285 -9.22 13.99 19.51
CA ALA A 285 -8.47 14.68 20.55
C ALA A 285 -9.37 15.63 21.35
N GLN A 286 -9.26 15.59 22.68
CA GLN A 286 -9.94 16.49 23.58
C GLN A 286 -8.91 17.34 24.33
N LYS A 287 -9.07 18.66 24.29
CA LYS A 287 -8.21 19.67 24.97
C LYS A 287 -8.70 20.01 26.34
#